data_29f3e1782a41ad9645f66eec375bbdb7
#
_entry.id   29f3e1782a41ad9645f66eec375bbdb7
#
_cell.length_a   1.000
_cell.length_b   1.000
_cell.length_c   1.000
_cell.angle_alpha   90.00
_cell.angle_beta   90.00
_cell.angle_gamma   90.00
#
_symmetry.space_group_name_H-M   'P 1'
#
loop_
_entity.id
_entity.type
_entity.pdbx_description
1 polymer ?
#
loop_
_entity_poly.entity_id
_entity_poly.type
_entity_poly.pdbx_seq_one_letter_code
_entity_poly.pdbx_strand_id
1 'polypeptide(L)'
;KYKNIDPADIQDTTEYAYYEKMKKKAGIMSYIKYVGYTAAKDQAYQLIDSVLTTIPGINIDTLTVNGLTHLPIEDPAWGNAYQTLFVDMFKSGKKSLWKDVHKQHRNTFALMQKRLYGIEHDADKRLLMGDDLKNPSDRFYGNSLLQAKGCDHGTFVAGVIAGQGINNAAITGVWPQARLMIIRAVPDGDEYDKDISTAIRYAVDNGAKVINMSLGKYTSPDADMVNEAIEYALKKDVLIIQAAGNNKRNIDLITYFPSAKDAQGKIFPNYLRVGSSDKKGQLSQFSNYGAKEVDVFAPGEEITSVTVGNKYMVSQGTSIATPIVSGVAAMLRAHFPKLTATQIKEILIKSVRPADNLKDRCTSGGIIDALQAVKLATEYKKR
;
A
#
# COMPACT_ATOMS: atom_id res chain seq x y z
N LYS A 1 6.90 -23.77 4.08
CA LYS A 1 7.12 -24.84 5.06
C LYS A 1 5.98 -25.85 5.02
N TYR A 2 4.70 -25.45 5.13
CA TYR A 2 3.56 -26.36 5.30
C TYR A 2 2.76 -26.70 4.04
N LYS A 3 3.15 -26.22 2.87
CA LYS A 3 2.35 -26.37 1.65
C LYS A 3 2.16 -27.83 1.19
N ASN A 4 3.19 -28.64 1.34
CA ASN A 4 3.25 -30.04 0.87
C ASN A 4 3.58 -31.04 2.00
N ILE A 5 3.36 -30.64 3.26
CA ILE A 5 3.59 -31.52 4.42
C ILE A 5 2.33 -32.32 4.70
N ASP A 6 2.46 -33.62 4.90
CA ASP A 6 1.38 -34.44 5.42
C ASP A 6 0.97 -33.90 6.81
N PRO A 7 -0.33 -33.67 7.07
CA PRO A 7 -0.79 -33.26 8.39
C PRO A 7 -0.28 -34.14 9.55
N ALA A 8 0.01 -35.41 9.28
CA ALA A 8 0.58 -36.33 10.26
C ALA A 8 2.05 -36.03 10.63
N ASP A 9 2.78 -35.31 9.78
CA ASP A 9 4.20 -34.98 9.98
C ASP A 9 4.41 -33.59 10.63
N ILE A 10 3.32 -32.92 11.05
CA ILE A 10 3.39 -31.60 11.62
C ILE A 10 3.86 -31.64 13.05
N GLN A 11 5.08 -31.15 13.27
CA GLN A 11 5.68 -31.10 14.61
C GLN A 11 5.19 -29.89 15.43
N ASP A 12 4.94 -28.73 14.80
CA ASP A 12 4.41 -27.54 15.44
C ASP A 12 2.95 -27.30 15.02
N THR A 13 2.03 -27.80 15.84
CA THR A 13 0.58 -27.66 15.60
C THR A 13 0.10 -26.22 15.72
N THR A 14 0.76 -25.38 16.53
CA THR A 14 0.41 -23.96 16.72
C THR A 14 0.79 -23.14 15.49
N GLU A 15 2.00 -23.33 14.99
CA GLU A 15 2.44 -22.67 13.76
C GLU A 15 1.62 -23.13 12.55
N TYR A 16 1.27 -24.41 12.49
CA TYR A 16 0.40 -24.94 11.43
C TYR A 16 -1.02 -24.37 11.48
N ALA A 17 -1.61 -24.28 12.65
CA ALA A 17 -2.93 -23.64 12.81
C ALA A 17 -2.90 -22.15 12.38
N TYR A 18 -1.81 -21.46 12.70
CA TYR A 18 -1.59 -20.09 12.21
C TYR A 18 -1.45 -20.05 10.68
N TYR A 19 -0.67 -20.95 10.08
CA TYR A 19 -0.54 -21.07 8.63
C TYR A 19 -1.91 -21.29 7.94
N GLU A 20 -2.73 -22.24 8.42
CA GLU A 20 -4.06 -22.50 7.85
C GLU A 20 -5.00 -21.27 8.00
N LYS A 21 -4.95 -20.60 9.14
CA LYS A 21 -5.68 -19.37 9.37
C LYS A 21 -5.25 -18.27 8.38
N MET A 22 -3.95 -18.12 8.16
CA MET A 22 -3.41 -17.11 7.24
C MET A 22 -3.69 -17.45 5.78
N LYS A 23 -3.56 -18.71 5.38
CA LYS A 23 -3.91 -19.23 4.06
C LYS A 23 -5.36 -18.91 3.70
N LYS A 24 -6.29 -19.13 4.63
CA LYS A 24 -7.70 -18.76 4.49
C LYS A 24 -7.90 -17.24 4.41
N LYS A 25 -7.23 -16.49 5.29
CA LYS A 25 -7.33 -15.02 5.37
C LYS A 25 -6.73 -14.34 4.13
N ALA A 26 -5.63 -14.86 3.61
CA ALA A 26 -4.98 -14.36 2.39
C ALA A 26 -5.78 -14.68 1.11
N GLY A 27 -6.79 -15.54 1.18
CA GLY A 27 -7.61 -15.91 0.03
C GLY A 27 -6.85 -16.67 -1.05
N ILE A 28 -5.76 -17.36 -0.71
CA ILE A 28 -4.89 -18.06 -1.66
C ILE A 28 -5.67 -19.01 -2.55
N MET A 29 -6.60 -19.80 -1.98
CA MET A 29 -7.44 -20.72 -2.77
C MET A 29 -8.35 -19.98 -3.75
N SER A 30 -8.89 -18.82 -3.37
CA SER A 30 -9.67 -17.97 -4.27
C SER A 30 -8.80 -17.38 -5.38
N TYR A 31 -7.56 -17.01 -5.05
CA TYR A 31 -6.60 -16.53 -6.04
C TYR A 31 -6.20 -17.64 -7.03
N ILE A 32 -5.91 -18.85 -6.57
CA ILE A 32 -5.62 -20.02 -7.43
C ILE A 32 -6.79 -20.28 -8.40
N LYS A 33 -8.04 -20.27 -7.89
CA LYS A 33 -9.23 -20.43 -8.74
C LYS A 33 -9.34 -19.29 -9.77
N TYR A 34 -9.03 -18.07 -9.38
CA TYR A 34 -9.07 -16.92 -10.28
C TYR A 34 -7.98 -16.99 -11.37
N VAL A 35 -6.77 -17.44 -11.01
CA VAL A 35 -5.69 -17.71 -11.99
C VAL A 35 -6.12 -18.82 -12.96
N GLY A 36 -6.75 -19.91 -12.47
CA GLY A 36 -7.28 -20.97 -13.32
C GLY A 36 -8.37 -20.48 -14.28
N TYR A 37 -9.29 -19.64 -13.83
CA TYR A 37 -10.28 -19.01 -14.70
C TYR A 37 -9.64 -18.10 -15.76
N THR A 38 -8.59 -17.36 -15.39
CA THR A 38 -7.85 -16.49 -16.32
C THR A 38 -7.06 -17.30 -17.33
N ALA A 39 -6.54 -18.47 -16.94
CA ALA A 39 -5.90 -19.42 -17.86
C ALA A 39 -6.88 -19.97 -18.92
N ALA A 40 -8.11 -20.29 -18.52
CA ALA A 40 -9.15 -20.71 -19.46
C ALA A 40 -9.48 -19.58 -20.47
N LYS A 41 -9.49 -18.34 -20.03
CA LYS A 41 -9.63 -17.19 -20.96
C LYS A 41 -8.43 -17.06 -21.90
N ASP A 42 -7.22 -17.28 -21.42
CA ASP A 42 -6.02 -17.22 -22.26
C ASP A 42 -6.07 -18.27 -23.38
N GLN A 43 -6.55 -19.49 -23.08
CA GLN A 43 -6.79 -20.52 -24.07
C GLN A 43 -7.86 -20.09 -25.09
N ALA A 44 -8.93 -19.42 -24.63
CA ALA A 44 -9.96 -18.92 -25.52
C ALA A 44 -9.44 -17.81 -26.46
N TYR A 45 -8.59 -16.91 -25.97
CA TYR A 45 -7.92 -15.90 -26.80
C TYR A 45 -7.02 -16.55 -27.87
N GLN A 46 -6.22 -17.55 -27.49
CA GLN A 46 -5.34 -18.27 -28.40
C GLN A 46 -6.12 -19.03 -29.48
N LEU A 47 -7.24 -19.66 -29.10
CA LEU A 47 -8.10 -20.34 -30.06
C LEU A 47 -8.69 -19.35 -31.09
N ILE A 48 -9.22 -18.22 -30.64
CA ILE A 48 -9.75 -17.19 -31.53
C ILE A 48 -8.64 -16.69 -32.48
N ASP A 49 -7.47 -16.36 -31.98
CA ASP A 49 -6.36 -15.93 -32.83
C ASP A 49 -5.96 -17.00 -33.87
N SER A 50 -5.91 -18.27 -33.45
CA SER A 50 -5.62 -19.38 -34.35
C SER A 50 -6.64 -19.50 -35.48
N VAL A 51 -7.92 -19.42 -35.17
CA VAL A 51 -8.98 -19.48 -36.17
C VAL A 51 -8.93 -18.26 -37.12
N LEU A 52 -8.69 -17.06 -36.57
CA LEU A 52 -8.59 -15.83 -37.36
C LEU A 52 -7.48 -15.89 -38.41
N THR A 53 -6.38 -16.60 -38.12
CA THR A 53 -5.29 -16.79 -39.13
C THR A 53 -5.67 -17.66 -40.31
N THR A 54 -6.71 -18.47 -40.17
CA THR A 54 -7.18 -19.35 -41.24
C THR A 54 -8.21 -18.70 -42.17
N ILE A 55 -8.74 -17.54 -41.83
CA ILE A 55 -9.79 -16.85 -42.58
C ILE A 55 -9.17 -15.91 -43.62
N PRO A 56 -9.42 -16.16 -44.94
CA PRO A 56 -8.88 -15.29 -45.97
C PRO A 56 -9.38 -13.84 -45.82
N GLY A 57 -8.48 -12.88 -45.98
CA GLY A 57 -8.83 -11.45 -45.98
C GLY A 57 -8.97 -10.82 -44.59
N ILE A 58 -8.84 -11.56 -43.50
CA ILE A 58 -8.82 -11.01 -42.15
C ILE A 58 -7.42 -10.52 -41.81
N ASN A 59 -7.34 -9.25 -41.42
CA ASN A 59 -6.13 -8.67 -40.84
C ASN A 59 -6.34 -8.48 -39.34
N ILE A 60 -5.71 -9.32 -38.51
CA ILE A 60 -5.81 -9.30 -37.06
C ILE A 60 -5.33 -7.95 -36.48
N ASP A 61 -4.37 -7.29 -37.12
CA ASP A 61 -3.83 -6.01 -36.64
C ASP A 61 -4.84 -4.85 -36.71
N THR A 62 -5.78 -4.94 -37.60
CA THR A 62 -6.81 -3.91 -37.79
C THR A 62 -8.21 -4.36 -37.37
N LEU A 63 -8.37 -5.64 -36.99
CA LEU A 63 -9.64 -6.21 -36.59
C LEU A 63 -10.11 -5.56 -35.28
N THR A 64 -11.30 -4.97 -35.31
CA THR A 64 -11.96 -4.45 -34.10
C THR A 64 -12.78 -5.53 -33.38
N VAL A 65 -13.08 -5.32 -32.12
CA VAL A 65 -14.02 -6.18 -31.36
C VAL A 65 -15.36 -6.28 -32.09
N ASN A 66 -15.85 -5.18 -32.63
CA ASN A 66 -17.09 -5.22 -33.44
C ASN A 66 -16.94 -6.05 -34.74
N GLY A 67 -15.79 -5.94 -35.41
CA GLY A 67 -15.51 -6.77 -36.58
C GLY A 67 -15.50 -8.26 -36.23
N LEU A 68 -14.89 -8.64 -35.13
CA LEU A 68 -14.86 -10.00 -34.63
C LEU A 68 -16.26 -10.58 -34.39
N THR A 69 -17.21 -9.79 -33.87
CA THR A 69 -18.58 -10.23 -33.57
C THR A 69 -19.43 -10.51 -34.80
N HIS A 70 -19.01 -10.08 -35.98
CA HIS A 70 -19.74 -10.23 -37.23
C HIS A 70 -19.14 -11.29 -38.16
N LEU A 71 -18.12 -12.02 -37.70
CA LEU A 71 -17.53 -13.08 -38.51
C LEU A 71 -18.47 -14.30 -38.54
N PRO A 72 -18.78 -14.85 -39.71
CA PRO A 72 -19.69 -16.00 -39.89
C PRO A 72 -18.93 -17.31 -39.59
N ILE A 73 -18.66 -17.60 -38.33
CA ILE A 73 -17.90 -18.80 -37.91
C ILE A 73 -18.86 -19.73 -37.18
N GLU A 74 -19.06 -20.91 -37.73
CA GLU A 74 -19.98 -21.94 -37.20
C GLU A 74 -19.26 -23.01 -36.36
N ASP A 75 -17.98 -22.82 -36.01
CA ASP A 75 -17.24 -23.76 -35.19
C ASP A 75 -17.74 -23.72 -33.72
N PRO A 76 -18.17 -24.85 -33.13
CA PRO A 76 -18.59 -24.88 -31.71
C PRO A 76 -17.51 -24.46 -30.74
N ALA A 77 -16.22 -24.75 -31.01
CA ALA A 77 -15.11 -24.34 -30.18
C ALA A 77 -14.93 -22.82 -30.20
N TRP A 78 -15.11 -22.18 -31.36
CA TRP A 78 -15.17 -20.72 -31.50
C TRP A 78 -16.32 -20.13 -30.67
N GLY A 79 -17.53 -20.70 -30.77
CA GLY A 79 -18.68 -20.23 -29.99
C GLY A 79 -18.42 -20.25 -28.47
N ASN A 80 -17.80 -21.31 -27.97
CA ASN A 80 -17.45 -21.44 -26.56
C ASN A 80 -16.36 -20.42 -26.14
N ALA A 81 -15.34 -20.25 -26.98
CA ALA A 81 -14.29 -19.25 -26.71
C ALA A 81 -14.86 -17.83 -26.72
N TYR A 82 -15.70 -17.52 -27.69
CA TYR A 82 -16.39 -16.24 -27.78
C TYR A 82 -17.24 -15.95 -26.54
N GLN A 83 -18.03 -16.91 -26.07
CA GLN A 83 -18.83 -16.78 -24.84
C GLN A 83 -17.92 -16.55 -23.62
N THR A 84 -16.80 -17.25 -23.54
CA THR A 84 -15.83 -17.09 -22.44
C THR A 84 -15.26 -15.67 -22.40
N LEU A 85 -15.06 -15.04 -23.55
CA LEU A 85 -14.47 -13.70 -23.67
C LEU A 85 -15.49 -12.56 -23.79
N PHE A 86 -16.78 -12.89 -23.87
CA PHE A 86 -17.84 -11.89 -24.10
C PHE A 86 -17.77 -10.69 -23.16
N VAL A 87 -17.54 -10.92 -21.87
CA VAL A 87 -17.43 -9.85 -20.86
C VAL A 87 -16.21 -8.95 -21.10
N ASP A 88 -15.10 -9.52 -21.50
CA ASP A 88 -13.87 -8.77 -21.77
C ASP A 88 -14.03 -7.91 -23.03
N MET A 89 -14.62 -8.47 -24.08
CA MET A 89 -14.96 -7.77 -25.31
C MET A 89 -15.95 -6.62 -25.07
N PHE A 90 -16.99 -6.87 -24.27
CA PHE A 90 -17.98 -5.85 -23.91
C PHE A 90 -17.34 -4.68 -23.14
N LYS A 91 -16.48 -4.98 -22.16
CA LYS A 91 -15.77 -3.95 -21.36
C LYS A 91 -14.77 -3.14 -22.17
N SER A 92 -14.12 -3.76 -23.14
CA SER A 92 -13.13 -3.09 -23.99
C SER A 92 -13.76 -2.12 -24.98
N GLY A 93 -15.01 -2.35 -25.34
CA GLY A 93 -15.77 -1.52 -26.28
C GLY A 93 -15.59 -1.91 -27.75
N LYS A 94 -16.62 -1.63 -28.54
CA LYS A 94 -16.77 -2.09 -29.95
C LYS A 94 -15.65 -1.62 -30.89
N LYS A 95 -15.04 -0.47 -30.62
CA LYS A 95 -13.98 0.13 -31.47
C LYS A 95 -12.57 -0.30 -31.10
N SER A 96 -12.38 -1.00 -29.98
CA SER A 96 -11.07 -1.49 -29.56
C SER A 96 -10.53 -2.52 -30.54
N LEU A 97 -9.23 -2.48 -30.79
CA LEU A 97 -8.58 -3.50 -31.61
C LEU A 97 -8.50 -4.82 -30.84
N TRP A 98 -8.83 -5.90 -31.49
CA TRP A 98 -8.77 -7.24 -30.90
C TRP A 98 -7.38 -7.58 -30.31
N LYS A 99 -6.33 -7.26 -31.08
CA LYS A 99 -4.93 -7.50 -30.64
C LYS A 99 -4.59 -6.78 -29.32
N ASP A 100 -5.14 -5.58 -29.10
CA ASP A 100 -4.86 -4.80 -27.89
C ASP A 100 -5.59 -5.39 -26.68
N VAL A 101 -6.83 -5.85 -26.88
CA VAL A 101 -7.60 -6.56 -25.84
C VAL A 101 -6.87 -7.84 -25.42
N HIS A 102 -6.40 -8.63 -26.37
CA HIS A 102 -5.64 -9.85 -26.11
C HIS A 102 -4.28 -9.54 -25.43
N LYS A 103 -3.57 -8.52 -25.90
CA LYS A 103 -2.28 -8.09 -25.29
C LYS A 103 -2.46 -7.66 -23.83
N GLN A 104 -3.53 -6.92 -23.53
CA GLN A 104 -3.85 -6.51 -22.16
C GLN A 104 -4.13 -7.73 -21.28
N HIS A 105 -4.89 -8.69 -21.78
CA HIS A 105 -5.15 -9.95 -21.09
C HIS A 105 -3.85 -10.72 -20.80
N ARG A 106 -2.99 -10.93 -21.81
CA ARG A 106 -1.69 -11.63 -21.66
C ARG A 106 -0.81 -10.99 -20.60
N ASN A 107 -0.71 -9.65 -20.60
CA ASN A 107 0.07 -8.93 -19.60
C ASN A 107 -0.46 -9.16 -18.17
N THR A 108 -1.79 -9.13 -18.02
CA THR A 108 -2.44 -9.38 -16.72
C THR A 108 -2.23 -10.83 -16.27
N PHE A 109 -2.41 -11.78 -17.17
CA PHE A 109 -2.24 -13.21 -16.88
C PHE A 109 -0.80 -13.55 -16.51
N ALA A 110 0.18 -13.01 -17.23
CA ALA A 110 1.60 -13.21 -16.92
C ALA A 110 1.96 -12.68 -15.52
N LEU A 111 1.40 -11.52 -15.12
CA LEU A 111 1.58 -10.99 -13.76
C LEU A 111 0.94 -11.90 -12.71
N MET A 112 -0.23 -12.47 -13.00
CA MET A 112 -0.93 -13.38 -12.09
C MET A 112 -0.17 -14.69 -11.94
N GLN A 113 0.32 -15.26 -13.05
CA GLN A 113 1.16 -16.47 -13.02
C GLN A 113 2.44 -16.25 -12.22
N LYS A 114 3.10 -15.11 -12.43
CA LYS A 114 4.30 -14.74 -11.68
C LYS A 114 4.02 -14.65 -10.17
N ARG A 115 2.88 -14.07 -9.79
CA ARG A 115 2.47 -14.00 -8.37
C ARG A 115 2.15 -15.37 -7.81
N LEU A 116 1.43 -16.21 -8.56
CA LEU A 116 1.12 -17.57 -8.14
C LEU A 116 2.40 -18.39 -7.98
N TYR A 117 3.33 -18.29 -8.92
CA TYR A 117 4.64 -18.93 -8.84
C TYR A 117 5.39 -18.48 -7.58
N GLY A 118 5.43 -17.18 -7.27
CA GLY A 118 6.01 -16.65 -6.04
C GLY A 118 5.37 -17.26 -4.80
N ILE A 119 4.04 -17.29 -4.72
CA ILE A 119 3.31 -17.93 -3.60
C ILE A 119 3.65 -19.42 -3.48
N GLU A 120 3.88 -20.07 -4.61
CA GLU A 120 4.09 -21.53 -4.67
C GLU A 120 5.53 -21.97 -4.47
N HIS A 121 6.49 -21.17 -4.88
CA HIS A 121 7.89 -21.61 -5.04
C HIS A 121 8.90 -20.69 -4.35
N ASP A 122 8.50 -19.51 -3.88
CA ASP A 122 9.39 -18.70 -3.08
C ASP A 122 9.61 -19.38 -1.72
N ALA A 123 10.62 -20.25 -1.71
CA ALA A 123 11.38 -20.45 -0.50
C ALA A 123 11.86 -19.08 -0.05
N ASP A 124 11.64 -18.75 1.20
CA ASP A 124 12.00 -17.48 1.77
C ASP A 124 13.44 -17.12 1.39
N LYS A 125 13.61 -16.21 0.43
CA LYS A 125 14.93 -15.81 -0.09
C LYS A 125 15.84 -15.29 1.02
N ARG A 126 15.26 -14.86 2.11
CA ARG A 126 15.98 -14.41 3.30
C ARG A 126 16.65 -15.57 4.03
N LEU A 127 16.00 -16.73 4.11
CA LEU A 127 16.64 -17.93 4.64
C LEU A 127 17.87 -18.32 3.78
N LEU A 128 17.80 -18.13 2.46
CA LEU A 128 18.95 -18.37 1.58
C LEU A 128 20.09 -17.35 1.81
N MET A 129 19.79 -16.17 2.30
CA MET A 129 20.77 -15.13 2.66
C MET A 129 21.29 -15.28 4.11
N GLY A 130 20.78 -16.27 4.86
CA GLY A 130 21.11 -16.44 6.27
C GLY A 130 20.47 -15.43 7.21
N ASP A 131 19.44 -14.72 6.76
CA ASP A 131 18.67 -13.78 7.60
C ASP A 131 17.70 -14.53 8.50
N ASP A 132 17.88 -14.43 9.80
CA ASP A 132 16.95 -14.97 10.79
C ASP A 132 15.85 -13.94 11.10
N LEU A 133 14.67 -14.17 10.52
CA LEU A 133 13.50 -13.32 10.69
C LEU A 133 13.00 -13.24 12.15
N LYS A 134 13.36 -14.18 12.99
CA LYS A 134 12.97 -14.25 14.41
C LYS A 134 13.98 -13.59 15.33
N ASN A 135 15.16 -13.21 14.84
CA ASN A 135 16.21 -12.61 15.63
C ASN A 135 16.17 -11.06 15.55
N PRO A 136 15.64 -10.35 16.56
CA PRO A 136 15.60 -8.89 16.55
C PRO A 136 16.98 -8.24 16.75
N SER A 137 17.97 -9.01 17.17
CA SER A 137 19.35 -8.52 17.38
C SER A 137 20.16 -8.47 16.09
N ASP A 138 19.79 -9.24 15.08
CA ASP A 138 20.37 -9.19 13.74
C ASP A 138 19.78 -7.99 12.98
N ARG A 139 20.47 -6.83 13.05
CA ARG A 139 19.99 -5.55 12.51
C ARG A 139 20.87 -4.95 11.42
N PHE A 140 22.02 -5.55 11.12
CA PHE A 140 23.03 -4.97 10.23
C PHE A 140 23.15 -5.72 8.91
N TYR A 141 22.02 -6.06 8.29
CA TYR A 141 21.94 -6.79 7.03
C TYR A 141 21.56 -5.92 5.82
N GLY A 142 21.29 -4.64 6.04
CA GLY A 142 20.96 -3.69 4.98
C GLY A 142 22.20 -3.15 4.23
N ASN A 143 21.93 -2.31 3.24
CA ASN A 143 22.96 -1.57 2.50
C ASN A 143 22.50 -0.13 2.24
N SER A 144 23.39 0.69 1.67
CA SER A 144 23.12 2.11 1.38
C SER A 144 22.51 2.34 -0.02
N LEU A 145 22.16 1.30 -0.77
CA LEU A 145 21.61 1.43 -2.12
C LEU A 145 20.14 1.84 -2.05
N LEU A 146 19.87 3.13 -2.28
CA LEU A 146 18.52 3.67 -2.34
C LEU A 146 17.91 3.65 -3.74
N GLN A 147 18.75 3.76 -4.77
CA GLN A 147 18.31 3.65 -6.17
C GLN A 147 18.19 2.18 -6.57
N ALA A 148 16.99 1.68 -6.60
CA ALA A 148 16.69 0.32 -6.99
C ALA A 148 15.33 0.26 -7.69
N LYS A 149 15.03 -0.86 -8.35
CA LYS A 149 13.71 -1.12 -8.91
C LYS A 149 12.65 -1.01 -7.81
N GLY A 150 11.55 -0.31 -8.08
CA GLY A 150 10.44 -0.15 -7.12
C GLY A 150 10.61 0.99 -6.10
N CYS A 151 11.56 1.93 -6.31
CA CYS A 151 11.69 3.10 -5.43
C CYS A 151 10.77 4.28 -5.79
N ASP A 152 9.90 4.13 -6.80
CA ASP A 152 8.95 5.17 -7.25
C ASP A 152 8.06 5.68 -6.12
N HIS A 153 7.46 4.77 -5.35
CA HIS A 153 6.55 5.11 -4.26
C HIS A 153 7.24 5.91 -3.16
N GLY A 154 8.42 5.47 -2.71
CA GLY A 154 9.20 6.20 -1.69
C GLY A 154 9.64 7.57 -2.18
N THR A 155 10.06 7.69 -3.45
CA THR A 155 10.41 8.97 -4.08
C THR A 155 9.22 9.92 -4.11
N PHE A 156 8.04 9.41 -4.49
CA PHE A 156 6.81 10.18 -4.51
C PHE A 156 6.43 10.72 -3.12
N VAL A 157 6.44 9.84 -2.11
CA VAL A 157 6.15 10.17 -0.72
C VAL A 157 7.12 11.23 -0.19
N ALA A 158 8.42 11.08 -0.47
CA ALA A 158 9.45 12.06 -0.10
C ALA A 158 9.18 13.44 -0.71
N GLY A 159 8.77 13.50 -1.98
CA GLY A 159 8.40 14.73 -2.66
C GLY A 159 7.17 15.41 -2.06
N VAL A 160 6.16 14.65 -1.61
CA VAL A 160 4.99 15.20 -0.91
C VAL A 160 5.40 15.85 0.42
N ILE A 161 6.36 15.27 1.15
CA ILE A 161 6.86 15.86 2.41
C ILE A 161 7.70 17.10 2.14
N ALA A 162 8.72 17.00 1.28
CA ALA A 162 9.84 17.95 1.25
C ALA A 162 10.27 18.39 -0.17
N GLY A 163 9.43 18.27 -1.18
CA GLY A 163 9.69 18.83 -2.50
C GLY A 163 10.01 20.33 -2.40
N GLN A 164 11.12 20.79 -3.03
CA GLN A 164 11.63 22.16 -2.79
C GLN A 164 11.06 23.23 -3.72
N GLY A 165 10.34 22.88 -4.77
CA GLY A 165 9.68 23.84 -5.64
C GLY A 165 10.62 24.84 -6.34
N ILE A 166 11.82 24.39 -6.76
CA ILE A 166 12.81 25.28 -7.37
C ILE A 166 12.43 25.62 -8.81
N ASN A 167 12.58 26.89 -9.23
CA ASN A 167 12.44 27.37 -10.61
C ASN A 167 11.04 27.28 -11.25
N ASN A 168 9.98 27.61 -10.52
CA ASN A 168 8.60 27.76 -11.04
C ASN A 168 7.97 26.52 -11.72
N ALA A 169 8.67 25.42 -11.84
CA ALA A 169 8.21 24.20 -12.51
C ALA A 169 8.12 23.01 -11.57
N ALA A 170 8.46 23.17 -10.30
CA ALA A 170 8.66 22.07 -9.39
C ALA A 170 7.55 21.95 -8.34
N ILE A 171 7.32 20.73 -7.89
CA ILE A 171 6.39 20.42 -6.82
C ILE A 171 6.94 20.92 -5.49
N THR A 172 6.17 21.72 -4.77
CA THR A 172 6.45 22.12 -3.40
C THR A 172 5.82 21.13 -2.43
N GLY A 173 6.64 20.50 -1.61
CA GLY A 173 6.18 19.64 -0.52
C GLY A 173 5.54 20.45 0.62
N VAL A 174 4.92 19.73 1.57
CA VAL A 174 4.27 20.37 2.74
C VAL A 174 5.27 21.14 3.59
N TRP A 175 6.49 20.62 3.75
CA TRP A 175 7.57 21.26 4.49
C TRP A 175 8.90 21.13 3.75
N PRO A 176 9.23 22.03 2.79
CA PRO A 176 10.45 21.93 1.96
C PRO A 176 11.76 21.95 2.73
N GLN A 177 11.77 22.47 3.95
CA GLN A 177 12.94 22.51 4.84
C GLN A 177 13.16 21.21 5.61
N ALA A 178 12.26 20.22 5.49
CA ALA A 178 12.43 18.94 6.13
C ALA A 178 13.71 18.24 5.66
N ARG A 179 14.49 17.73 6.60
CA ARG A 179 15.59 16.80 6.31
C ARG A 179 15.05 15.39 6.31
N LEU A 180 15.18 14.71 5.19
CA LEU A 180 14.68 13.35 5.01
C LEU A 180 15.78 12.33 5.30
N MET A 181 15.43 11.33 6.12
CA MET A 181 16.17 10.09 6.29
C MET A 181 15.40 9.00 5.54
N ILE A 182 15.94 8.55 4.42
CA ILE A 182 15.29 7.54 3.58
C ILE A 182 15.68 6.15 4.06
N ILE A 183 14.67 5.37 4.43
CA ILE A 183 14.83 3.98 4.87
C ILE A 183 13.96 3.09 4.00
N ARG A 184 14.59 2.24 3.19
CA ARG A 184 13.90 1.32 2.28
C ARG A 184 13.59 0.02 3.01
N ALA A 185 12.52 0.03 3.81
CA ALA A 185 12.13 -1.09 4.66
C ALA A 185 11.29 -2.16 3.92
N VAL A 186 10.66 -1.80 2.78
CA VAL A 186 9.76 -2.69 2.02
C VAL A 186 10.21 -2.68 0.55
N PRO A 187 11.25 -3.45 0.20
CA PRO A 187 11.87 -3.35 -1.13
C PRO A 187 11.05 -3.94 -2.27
N ASP A 188 10.23 -4.96 -2.05
CA ASP A 188 9.50 -5.65 -3.12
C ASP A 188 8.06 -6.08 -2.69
N GLY A 189 7.42 -5.32 -1.79
CA GLY A 189 6.02 -5.47 -1.45
C GLY A 189 5.73 -6.35 -0.23
N ASP A 190 6.72 -6.97 0.37
CA ASP A 190 6.58 -7.73 1.62
C ASP A 190 7.01 -6.89 2.82
N GLU A 191 6.05 -6.56 3.68
CA GLU A 191 6.31 -5.84 4.92
C GLU A 191 6.70 -6.83 6.02
N TYR A 192 7.97 -7.25 6.08
CA TYR A 192 8.48 -8.09 7.16
C TYR A 192 8.51 -7.34 8.49
N ASP A 193 8.05 -7.97 9.56
CA ASP A 193 7.99 -7.37 10.89
C ASP A 193 9.39 -7.00 11.41
N LYS A 194 10.38 -7.84 11.14
CA LYS A 194 11.79 -7.58 11.46
C LYS A 194 12.30 -6.30 10.79
N ASP A 195 12.02 -6.13 9.48
CA ASP A 195 12.49 -4.96 8.75
C ASP A 195 11.82 -3.68 9.22
N ILE A 196 10.50 -3.73 9.49
CA ILE A 196 9.77 -2.58 10.05
C ILE A 196 10.33 -2.21 11.42
N SER A 197 10.53 -3.20 12.31
CA SER A 197 11.11 -2.99 13.64
C SER A 197 12.51 -2.38 13.56
N THR A 198 13.37 -2.95 12.72
CA THR A 198 14.75 -2.48 12.51
C THR A 198 14.78 -1.07 11.94
N ALA A 199 13.89 -0.78 10.95
CA ALA A 199 13.77 0.55 10.34
C ALA A 199 13.33 1.62 11.36
N ILE A 200 12.35 1.32 12.21
CA ILE A 200 11.91 2.22 13.27
C ILE A 200 13.07 2.50 14.24
N ARG A 201 13.75 1.46 14.72
CA ARG A 201 14.89 1.60 15.65
C ARG A 201 16.03 2.41 15.01
N TYR A 202 16.38 2.12 13.75
CA TYR A 202 17.40 2.87 13.02
C TYR A 202 17.04 4.36 12.89
N ALA A 203 15.79 4.67 12.53
CA ALA A 203 15.33 6.05 12.43
C ALA A 203 15.47 6.79 13.77
N VAL A 204 15.06 6.16 14.87
CA VAL A 204 15.14 6.70 16.22
C VAL A 204 16.59 6.93 16.64
N ASP A 205 17.46 5.93 16.46
CA ASP A 205 18.88 5.98 16.84
C ASP A 205 19.64 7.08 16.08
N ASN A 206 19.20 7.38 14.83
CA ASN A 206 19.77 8.42 14.00
C ASN A 206 19.04 9.77 14.09
N GLY A 207 18.20 9.97 15.10
CA GLY A 207 17.65 11.27 15.50
C GLY A 207 16.40 11.72 14.76
N ALA A 208 15.68 10.84 14.07
CA ALA A 208 14.38 11.16 13.49
C ALA A 208 13.42 11.67 14.58
N LYS A 209 12.60 12.67 14.25
CA LYS A 209 11.55 13.22 15.13
C LYS A 209 10.15 12.80 14.69
N VAL A 210 10.00 12.50 13.42
CA VAL A 210 8.76 12.00 12.80
C VAL A 210 9.13 10.86 11.86
N ILE A 211 8.42 9.76 11.94
CA ILE A 211 8.54 8.61 11.05
C ILE A 211 7.26 8.53 10.21
N ASN A 212 7.40 8.61 8.89
CA ASN A 212 6.32 8.38 7.94
C ASN A 212 6.32 6.91 7.50
N MET A 213 5.24 6.21 7.76
CA MET A 213 5.03 4.82 7.32
C MET A 213 3.87 4.75 6.33
N SER A 214 4.16 5.01 5.05
CA SER A 214 3.19 4.84 3.96
C SER A 214 3.02 3.36 3.57
N LEU A 215 2.90 2.49 4.54
CA LEU A 215 2.85 1.03 4.45
C LEU A 215 1.89 0.43 5.49
N GLY A 216 1.56 -0.85 5.30
CA GLY A 216 0.78 -1.60 6.28
C GLY A 216 0.16 -2.88 5.71
N LYS A 217 -0.24 -3.77 6.59
CA LYS A 217 -0.65 -5.14 6.25
C LYS A 217 -1.74 -5.67 7.18
N TYR A 218 -2.35 -6.78 6.79
CA TYR A 218 -3.41 -7.44 7.59
C TYR A 218 -2.91 -8.65 8.38
N THR A 219 -1.62 -8.97 8.29
CA THR A 219 -0.98 -10.09 8.98
C THR A 219 0.36 -9.65 9.52
N SER A 220 0.66 -9.99 10.77
CA SER A 220 1.92 -9.64 11.43
C SER A 220 2.25 -10.78 12.38
N PRO A 221 3.01 -11.79 11.92
CA PRO A 221 3.36 -12.95 12.75
C PRO A 221 4.24 -12.59 13.95
N ASP A 222 5.04 -11.55 13.82
CA ASP A 222 5.96 -11.08 14.83
C ASP A 222 5.62 -9.65 15.27
N ALA A 223 4.31 -9.38 15.48
CA ALA A 223 3.80 -8.07 15.85
C ALA A 223 4.48 -7.48 17.11
N ASP A 224 4.83 -8.32 18.07
CA ASP A 224 5.48 -7.88 19.32
C ASP A 224 6.83 -7.23 19.04
N MET A 225 7.60 -7.74 18.08
CA MET A 225 8.86 -7.13 17.65
C MET A 225 8.67 -5.68 17.14
N VAL A 226 7.58 -5.43 16.42
CA VAL A 226 7.23 -4.10 15.92
C VAL A 226 6.70 -3.21 17.05
N ASN A 227 5.87 -3.76 17.94
CA ASN A 227 5.34 -3.05 19.11
C ASN A 227 6.47 -2.55 20.02
N GLU A 228 7.48 -3.39 20.29
CA GLU A 228 8.67 -2.99 21.04
C GLU A 228 9.43 -1.83 20.38
N ALA A 229 9.52 -1.81 19.06
CA ALA A 229 10.15 -0.72 18.32
C ALA A 229 9.32 0.58 18.40
N ILE A 230 7.98 0.47 18.38
CA ILE A 230 7.08 1.62 18.58
C ILE A 230 7.21 2.17 20.01
N GLU A 231 7.29 1.31 21.02
CA GLU A 231 7.55 1.73 22.40
C GLU A 231 8.92 2.40 22.54
N TYR A 232 9.93 1.87 21.86
CA TYR A 232 11.25 2.50 21.82
C TYR A 232 11.18 3.90 21.22
N ALA A 233 10.46 4.09 20.13
CA ALA A 233 10.20 5.38 19.52
C ALA A 233 9.46 6.33 20.50
N LEU A 234 8.48 5.83 21.25
CA LEU A 234 7.78 6.59 22.30
C LEU A 234 8.76 7.10 23.39
N LYS A 235 9.61 6.21 23.92
CA LYS A 235 10.60 6.55 24.95
C LYS A 235 11.62 7.59 24.46
N LYS A 236 11.83 7.69 23.15
CA LYS A 236 12.75 8.65 22.50
C LYS A 236 12.04 9.87 21.90
N ASP A 237 10.77 10.07 22.22
CA ASP A 237 9.96 11.20 21.77
C ASP A 237 9.87 11.32 20.25
N VAL A 238 9.64 10.21 19.55
CA VAL A 238 9.47 10.14 18.11
C VAL A 238 8.02 9.84 17.75
N LEU A 239 7.42 10.66 16.88
CA LEU A 239 6.06 10.48 16.37
C LEU A 239 6.08 9.53 15.18
N ILE A 240 5.20 8.54 15.17
CA ILE A 240 4.97 7.63 14.04
C ILE A 240 3.64 7.97 13.38
N ILE A 241 3.64 8.10 12.05
CA ILE A 241 2.46 8.41 11.25
C ILE A 241 2.31 7.35 10.17
N GLN A 242 1.18 6.61 10.20
CA GLN A 242 0.94 5.45 9.34
C GLN A 242 -0.27 5.63 8.43
N ALA A 243 -0.20 5.08 7.22
CA ALA A 243 -1.32 4.96 6.30
C ALA A 243 -2.37 3.94 6.79
N ALA A 244 -3.65 4.29 6.68
CA ALA A 244 -4.75 3.43 7.13
C ALA A 244 -4.99 2.22 6.20
N GLY A 245 -4.51 2.27 4.94
CA GLY A 245 -4.70 1.23 3.93
C GLY A 245 -5.82 1.54 2.92
N ASN A 246 -5.80 0.82 1.79
CA ASN A 246 -6.57 1.17 0.58
C ASN A 246 -7.58 0.07 0.18
N ASN A 247 -8.24 -0.57 1.14
CA ASN A 247 -9.13 -1.71 0.89
C ASN A 247 -10.60 -1.43 1.23
N LYS A 248 -10.97 -0.17 1.49
CA LYS A 248 -12.34 0.26 1.86
C LYS A 248 -12.89 -0.51 3.07
N ARG A 249 -12.02 -0.82 4.05
CA ARG A 249 -12.38 -1.64 5.21
C ARG A 249 -12.55 -0.78 6.46
N ASN A 250 -13.52 -1.17 7.29
CA ASN A 250 -13.59 -0.68 8.67
C ASN A 250 -12.55 -1.43 9.50
N ILE A 251 -11.45 -0.74 9.85
CA ILE A 251 -10.34 -1.32 10.61
C ILE A 251 -10.57 -1.31 12.12
N ASP A 252 -11.71 -0.79 12.61
CA ASP A 252 -12.17 -1.05 13.98
C ASP A 252 -12.59 -2.53 14.15
N LEU A 253 -12.97 -3.21 13.05
CA LEU A 253 -13.47 -4.58 13.04
C LEU A 253 -12.38 -5.61 12.65
N ILE A 254 -11.29 -5.16 12.08
CA ILE A 254 -10.18 -6.02 11.62
C ILE A 254 -8.86 -5.35 11.97
N THR A 255 -7.92 -6.13 12.49
CA THR A 255 -6.60 -5.60 12.81
C THR A 255 -5.83 -5.23 11.54
N TYR A 256 -5.28 -4.02 11.52
CA TYR A 256 -4.37 -3.52 10.51
C TYR A 256 -3.03 -3.19 11.15
N PHE A 257 -1.95 -3.75 10.59
CA PHE A 257 -0.60 -3.68 11.17
C PHE A 257 0.31 -2.71 10.41
N PRO A 258 1.35 -2.14 11.08
CA PRO A 258 1.52 -2.14 12.53
C PRO A 258 0.31 -1.62 13.27
N SER A 259 0.04 -2.19 14.47
CA SER A 259 -1.12 -1.79 15.27
C SER A 259 -0.84 -0.46 15.98
N ALA A 260 -1.88 0.39 16.13
CA ALA A 260 -1.82 1.54 17.02
C ALA A 260 -1.91 1.16 18.51
N LYS A 261 -2.03 -0.13 18.81
CA LYS A 261 -2.16 -0.71 20.15
C LYS A 261 -1.16 -1.82 20.36
N ASP A 262 -0.67 -1.92 21.58
CA ASP A 262 0.14 -3.05 22.03
C ASP A 262 -0.71 -4.35 22.15
N ALA A 263 -0.06 -5.45 22.54
CA ALA A 263 -0.70 -6.75 22.74
C ALA A 263 -1.78 -6.72 23.85
N GLN A 264 -1.72 -5.76 24.79
CA GLN A 264 -2.69 -5.56 25.85
C GLN A 264 -3.83 -4.61 25.46
N GLY A 265 -3.84 -4.12 24.22
CA GLY A 265 -4.82 -3.19 23.69
C GLY A 265 -4.64 -1.73 24.10
N LYS A 266 -3.51 -1.37 24.71
CA LYS A 266 -3.15 -0.01 25.07
C LYS A 266 -2.69 0.78 23.84
N ILE A 267 -3.29 1.95 23.63
CA ILE A 267 -2.95 2.83 22.50
C ILE A 267 -1.56 3.44 22.71
N PHE A 268 -0.72 3.41 21.66
CA PHE A 268 0.55 4.13 21.61
C PHE A 268 0.30 5.63 21.43
N PRO A 269 0.64 6.48 22.40
CA PRO A 269 0.33 7.91 22.35
C PRO A 269 1.15 8.68 21.30
N ASN A 270 2.23 8.09 20.78
CA ASN A 270 3.07 8.62 19.72
C ASN A 270 2.74 8.03 18.33
N TYR A 271 1.59 7.39 18.16
CA TYR A 271 1.20 6.74 16.91
C TYR A 271 -0.06 7.37 16.35
N LEU A 272 -0.03 7.81 15.09
CA LEU A 272 -1.13 8.45 14.39
C LEU A 272 -1.42 7.74 13.07
N ARG A 273 -2.69 7.43 12.79
CA ARG A 273 -3.11 6.74 11.57
C ARG A 273 -3.94 7.66 10.68
N VAL A 274 -3.62 7.67 9.37
CA VAL A 274 -4.14 8.62 8.39
C VAL A 274 -4.97 7.92 7.33
N GLY A 275 -6.23 8.35 7.18
CA GLY A 275 -7.11 8.03 6.06
C GLY A 275 -6.98 9.02 4.90
N SER A 276 -7.52 8.65 3.74
CA SER A 276 -7.50 9.48 2.52
C SER A 276 -8.85 10.15 2.26
N SER A 277 -8.82 11.44 1.95
CA SER A 277 -9.96 12.18 1.40
C SER A 277 -9.68 12.67 -0.02
N ASP A 278 -10.75 12.95 -0.76
CA ASP A 278 -10.70 13.62 -2.05
C ASP A 278 -10.50 15.15 -1.88
N LYS A 279 -10.41 15.89 -2.99
CA LYS A 279 -10.27 17.35 -3.00
C LYS A 279 -11.49 18.11 -2.46
N LYS A 280 -12.65 17.45 -2.36
CA LYS A 280 -13.89 18.03 -1.77
C LYS A 280 -13.99 17.73 -0.28
N GLY A 281 -13.05 16.98 0.30
CA GLY A 281 -13.08 16.55 1.68
C GLY A 281 -13.98 15.35 1.93
N GLN A 282 -14.36 14.60 0.89
CA GLN A 282 -15.11 13.37 1.03
C GLN A 282 -14.16 12.19 1.30
N LEU A 283 -14.66 11.17 1.98
CA LEU A 283 -13.92 9.93 2.17
C LEU A 283 -13.56 9.31 0.81
N SER A 284 -12.28 9.07 0.55
CA SER A 284 -11.84 8.35 -0.64
C SER A 284 -12.43 6.95 -0.70
N GLN A 285 -12.93 6.55 -1.87
CA GLN A 285 -13.65 5.28 -2.02
C GLN A 285 -12.82 4.04 -1.67
N PHE A 286 -11.51 4.13 -1.80
CA PHE A 286 -10.58 3.06 -1.46
C PHE A 286 -10.12 3.10 0.01
N SER A 287 -10.22 4.25 0.70
CA SER A 287 -9.62 4.42 2.02
C SER A 287 -10.22 3.46 3.05
N ASN A 288 -9.34 2.84 3.83
CA ASN A 288 -9.77 2.27 5.10
C ASN A 288 -10.20 3.40 6.04
N TYR A 289 -11.08 3.07 6.97
CA TYR A 289 -11.64 3.97 7.96
C TYR A 289 -11.89 3.23 9.28
N GLY A 290 -12.11 3.99 10.36
CA GLY A 290 -12.46 3.44 11.67
C GLY A 290 -12.57 4.57 12.69
N ALA A 291 -13.68 4.65 13.38
CA ALA A 291 -13.95 5.68 14.39
C ALA A 291 -12.96 5.66 15.57
N LYS A 292 -12.25 4.53 15.76
CA LYS A 292 -11.28 4.31 16.84
C LYS A 292 -9.85 4.11 16.34
N GLU A 293 -9.68 3.55 15.16
CA GLU A 293 -8.38 3.11 14.62
C GLU A 293 -7.78 4.08 13.60
N VAL A 294 -8.56 5.02 13.06
CA VAL A 294 -8.04 6.10 12.20
C VAL A 294 -8.14 7.41 12.98
N ASP A 295 -7.05 8.18 13.01
CA ASP A 295 -7.01 9.42 13.80
C ASP A 295 -7.51 10.63 13.01
N VAL A 296 -7.00 10.83 11.79
CA VAL A 296 -7.34 11.98 10.93
C VAL A 296 -7.42 11.56 9.46
N PHE A 297 -8.06 12.37 8.65
CA PHE A 297 -7.96 12.28 7.18
C PHE A 297 -7.08 13.39 6.62
N ALA A 298 -6.48 13.12 5.46
CA ALA A 298 -5.78 14.12 4.66
C ALA A 298 -6.06 13.91 3.17
N PRO A 299 -5.88 14.92 2.30
CA PRO A 299 -6.00 14.75 0.86
C PRO A 299 -5.08 13.64 0.36
N GLY A 300 -5.62 12.68 -0.39
CA GLY A 300 -4.86 11.54 -0.90
C GLY A 300 -5.32 11.10 -2.27
N GLU A 301 -6.08 11.93 -3.00
CA GLU A 301 -6.48 11.71 -4.39
C GLU A 301 -5.94 12.81 -5.29
N GLU A 302 -5.56 12.45 -6.50
CA GLU A 302 -5.07 13.38 -7.54
C GLU A 302 -3.87 14.23 -7.06
N ILE A 303 -3.03 13.69 -6.19
CA ILE A 303 -1.84 14.38 -5.70
C ILE A 303 -0.71 14.23 -6.72
N THR A 304 -0.09 15.34 -7.08
CA THR A 304 1.09 15.37 -7.96
C THR A 304 2.37 15.43 -7.12
N SER A 305 3.36 14.59 -7.45
CA SER A 305 4.68 14.63 -6.83
C SER A 305 5.76 14.16 -7.81
N VAL A 306 7.00 14.20 -7.36
CA VAL A 306 8.15 13.70 -8.11
C VAL A 306 8.19 12.17 -8.14
N THR A 307 8.74 11.60 -9.19
CA THR A 307 9.01 10.18 -9.30
C THR A 307 10.39 9.93 -9.91
N VAL A 308 10.80 8.67 -10.00
CA VAL A 308 12.10 8.29 -10.56
C VAL A 308 12.26 8.75 -12.02
N GLY A 309 13.50 8.91 -12.44
CA GLY A 309 13.81 9.34 -13.81
C GLY A 309 13.53 10.82 -14.06
N ASN A 310 13.57 11.65 -13.04
CA ASN A 310 13.36 13.11 -13.11
C ASN A 310 12.00 13.47 -13.73
N LYS A 311 10.92 12.79 -13.27
CA LYS A 311 9.56 12.92 -13.77
C LYS A 311 8.61 13.32 -12.65
N TYR A 312 7.41 13.74 -13.06
CA TYR A 312 6.26 13.93 -12.17
C TYR A 312 5.21 12.87 -12.43
N MET A 313 4.45 12.55 -11.40
CA MET A 313 3.35 11.61 -11.47
C MET A 313 2.18 12.11 -10.60
N VAL A 314 0.96 11.81 -11.04
CA VAL A 314 -0.24 11.94 -10.20
C VAL A 314 -0.55 10.59 -9.59
N SER A 315 -0.81 10.56 -8.30
CA SER A 315 -1.13 9.31 -7.60
C SER A 315 -2.21 9.51 -6.54
N GLN A 316 -2.70 8.39 -6.00
CA GLN A 316 -3.69 8.38 -4.94
C GLN A 316 -3.45 7.24 -3.96
N GLY A 317 -3.91 7.41 -2.72
CA GLY A 317 -3.78 6.41 -1.66
C GLY A 317 -3.69 7.02 -0.27
N THR A 318 -3.98 6.23 0.75
CA THR A 318 -3.69 6.61 2.13
C THR A 318 -2.18 6.80 2.34
N SER A 319 -1.35 6.09 1.57
CA SER A 319 0.10 6.26 1.54
C SER A 319 0.53 7.64 0.98
N ILE A 320 -0.36 8.35 0.29
CA ILE A 320 -0.15 9.71 -0.24
C ILE A 320 -0.71 10.76 0.73
N ALA A 321 -1.79 10.45 1.44
CA ALA A 321 -2.34 11.29 2.50
C ALA A 321 -1.40 11.37 3.72
N THR A 322 -0.76 10.27 4.07
CA THR A 322 0.15 10.16 5.24
C THR A 322 1.31 11.16 5.21
N PRO A 323 2.07 11.33 4.10
CA PRO A 323 3.17 12.29 4.04
C PRO A 323 2.71 13.74 4.19
N ILE A 324 1.47 14.09 3.85
CA ILE A 324 0.93 15.42 4.11
C ILE A 324 0.87 15.68 5.62
N VAL A 325 0.34 14.74 6.40
CA VAL A 325 0.30 14.84 7.86
C VAL A 325 1.71 14.82 8.45
N SER A 326 2.61 14.00 7.90
CA SER A 326 4.02 13.93 8.33
C SER A 326 4.76 15.24 8.08
N GLY A 327 4.50 15.92 6.96
CA GLY A 327 5.05 17.24 6.66
C GLY A 327 4.57 18.30 7.65
N VAL A 328 3.28 18.32 7.99
CA VAL A 328 2.72 19.22 9.02
C VAL A 328 3.34 18.91 10.39
N ALA A 329 3.46 17.63 10.76
CA ALA A 329 4.10 17.24 12.02
C ALA A 329 5.58 17.67 12.08
N ALA A 330 6.32 17.49 11.00
CA ALA A 330 7.72 17.91 10.90
C ALA A 330 7.87 19.44 11.04
N MET A 331 7.00 20.20 10.40
CA MET A 331 6.93 21.66 10.53
C MET A 331 6.67 22.07 12.00
N LEU A 332 5.69 21.44 12.65
CA LEU A 332 5.40 21.71 14.07
C LEU A 332 6.60 21.37 14.97
N ARG A 333 7.24 20.24 14.76
CA ARG A 333 8.44 19.85 15.53
C ARG A 333 9.60 20.83 15.35
N ALA A 334 9.76 21.40 14.14
CA ALA A 334 10.79 22.40 13.86
C ALA A 334 10.52 23.74 14.56
N HIS A 335 9.27 24.23 14.51
CA HIS A 335 8.90 25.51 15.08
C HIS A 335 8.60 25.47 16.59
N PHE A 336 8.20 24.31 17.10
CA PHE A 336 7.87 24.11 18.51
C PHE A 336 8.67 22.93 19.11
N PRO A 337 10.00 23.04 19.20
CA PRO A 337 10.88 21.91 19.57
C PRO A 337 10.69 21.38 21.00
N LYS A 338 9.98 22.13 21.85
CA LYS A 338 9.64 21.71 23.23
C LYS A 338 8.38 20.83 23.29
N LEU A 339 7.56 20.80 22.24
CA LEU A 339 6.37 19.95 22.20
C LEU A 339 6.79 18.49 21.99
N THR A 340 6.25 17.61 22.79
CA THR A 340 6.49 16.16 22.68
C THR A 340 5.77 15.55 21.47
N ALA A 341 6.18 14.35 21.05
CA ALA A 341 5.49 13.58 20.00
C ALA A 341 4.00 13.40 20.31
N THR A 342 3.66 13.09 21.56
CA THR A 342 2.27 12.96 22.04
C THR A 342 1.50 14.27 21.91
N GLN A 343 2.09 15.40 22.32
CA GLN A 343 1.46 16.71 22.19
C GLN A 343 1.26 17.11 20.71
N ILE A 344 2.22 16.81 19.83
CA ILE A 344 2.05 17.03 18.39
C ILE A 344 0.89 16.18 17.86
N LYS A 345 0.79 14.90 18.22
CA LYS A 345 -0.38 14.07 17.86
C LYS A 345 -1.69 14.70 18.33
N GLU A 346 -1.76 15.11 19.58
CA GLU A 346 -2.97 15.75 20.12
C GLU A 346 -3.36 17.03 19.36
N ILE A 347 -2.38 17.85 19.03
CA ILE A 347 -2.58 19.08 18.24
C ILE A 347 -3.15 18.73 16.87
N LEU A 348 -2.57 17.77 16.16
CA LEU A 348 -3.03 17.34 14.84
C LEU A 348 -4.48 16.83 14.87
N ILE A 349 -4.86 16.07 15.91
CA ILE A 349 -6.22 15.55 16.08
C ILE A 349 -7.21 16.67 16.43
N LYS A 350 -6.84 17.60 17.33
CA LYS A 350 -7.73 18.65 17.82
C LYS A 350 -7.89 19.84 16.86
N SER A 351 -6.99 19.99 15.91
CA SER A 351 -6.97 21.11 14.97
C SER A 351 -7.53 20.81 13.59
N VAL A 352 -8.18 19.67 13.41
CA VAL A 352 -8.76 19.29 12.10
C VAL A 352 -9.87 20.24 11.69
N ARG A 353 -10.08 20.36 10.39
CA ARG A 353 -11.31 20.93 9.83
C ARG A 353 -12.38 19.83 9.89
N PRO A 354 -13.45 20.00 10.69
CA PRO A 354 -14.53 19.01 10.79
C PRO A 354 -15.17 18.75 9.42
N ALA A 355 -15.59 17.50 9.20
CA ALA A 355 -16.30 17.07 8.01
C ALA A 355 -17.36 16.03 8.37
N ASP A 356 -18.64 16.33 8.11
CA ASP A 356 -19.78 15.49 8.57
C ASP A 356 -19.69 14.06 8.09
N ASN A 357 -19.21 13.84 6.86
CA ASN A 357 -19.00 12.52 6.26
C ASN A 357 -17.86 11.71 6.91
N LEU A 358 -17.05 12.34 7.76
CA LEU A 358 -15.92 11.72 8.47
C LEU A 358 -16.16 11.55 9.97
N LYS A 359 -17.27 12.05 10.51
CA LYS A 359 -17.58 12.07 11.94
C LYS A 359 -17.46 10.70 12.60
N ASP A 360 -17.91 9.63 11.94
CA ASP A 360 -17.84 8.25 12.42
C ASP A 360 -16.81 7.41 11.64
N ARG A 361 -15.82 8.05 11.03
CA ARG A 361 -14.81 7.41 10.18
C ARG A 361 -13.40 7.57 10.70
N CYS A 362 -13.19 8.49 11.65
CA CYS A 362 -11.94 8.67 12.38
C CYS A 362 -12.20 9.32 13.75
N THR A 363 -11.20 9.29 14.64
CA THR A 363 -11.31 9.83 16.00
C THR A 363 -11.53 11.34 16.02
N SER A 364 -10.92 12.08 15.09
CA SER A 364 -11.03 13.53 14.99
C SER A 364 -12.32 14.03 14.29
N GLY A 365 -12.97 13.17 13.50
CA GLY A 365 -14.11 13.55 12.67
C GLY A 365 -13.77 14.55 11.56
N GLY A 366 -12.50 14.66 11.12
CA GLY A 366 -12.12 15.69 10.18
C GLY A 366 -10.83 15.49 9.39
N ILE A 367 -10.45 16.53 8.69
CA ILE A 367 -9.31 16.59 7.79
C ILE A 367 -8.25 17.50 8.39
N ILE A 368 -6.97 17.12 8.24
CA ILE A 368 -5.83 17.88 8.71
C ILE A 368 -5.91 19.36 8.26
N ASP A 369 -5.65 20.29 9.18
CA ASP A 369 -5.57 21.72 8.92
C ASP A 369 -4.26 22.27 9.53
N ALA A 370 -3.29 22.53 8.68
CA ALA A 370 -1.96 23.00 9.09
C ALA A 370 -2.02 24.37 9.80
N LEU A 371 -2.89 25.27 9.36
CA LEU A 371 -3.01 26.61 9.96
C LEU A 371 -3.57 26.52 11.38
N GLN A 372 -4.65 25.73 11.57
CA GLN A 372 -5.21 25.54 12.90
C GLN A 372 -4.25 24.77 13.82
N ALA A 373 -3.46 23.84 13.27
CA ALA A 373 -2.44 23.13 14.02
C ALA A 373 -1.34 24.08 14.56
N VAL A 374 -0.88 25.03 13.74
CA VAL A 374 0.10 26.06 14.17
C VAL A 374 -0.49 26.99 15.24
N LYS A 375 -1.75 27.45 15.05
CA LYS A 375 -2.43 28.26 16.05
C LYS A 375 -2.52 27.55 17.40
N LEU A 376 -2.99 26.31 17.40
CA LEU A 376 -3.12 25.50 18.60
C LEU A 376 -1.76 25.21 19.25
N ALA A 377 -0.72 24.89 18.46
CA ALA A 377 0.64 24.70 18.97
C ALA A 377 1.20 25.95 19.66
N THR A 378 0.85 27.14 19.17
CA THR A 378 1.25 28.42 19.80
C THR A 378 0.62 28.58 21.18
N GLU A 379 -0.63 28.12 21.38
CA GLU A 379 -1.29 28.14 22.70
C GLU A 379 -0.65 27.12 23.65
N TYR A 380 -0.30 25.93 23.18
CA TYR A 380 0.44 24.92 23.99
C TYR A 380 1.80 25.43 24.47
N LYS A 381 2.50 26.27 23.68
CA LYS A 381 3.77 26.88 24.06
C LYS A 381 3.66 27.86 25.23
N LYS A 382 2.48 28.48 25.43
CA LYS A 382 2.23 29.46 26.49
C LYS A 382 1.92 28.84 27.84
N ARG A 383 1.58 27.55 27.87
CA ARG A 383 1.36 26.75 29.09
C ARG A 383 2.64 26.12 29.55
#